data_d0ac3bb8401ada5e8296fc26f8eee967
#
_entry.id   d0ac3bb8401ada5e8296fc26f8eee967
#
_cell.length_a   1.000
_cell.length_b   1.000
_cell.length_c   1.000
_cell.angle_alpha   90.00
_cell.angle_beta   90.00
_cell.angle_gamma   90.00
#
_symmetry.space_group_name_H-M   'P 1'
#
loop_
_entity.id
_entity.type
_entity.pdbx_description
1 polymer ?
#
loop_
_entity_poly.entity_id
_entity_poly.type
_entity_poly.pdbx_seq_one_letter_code
_entity_poly.pdbx_strand_id
1 'polypeptide(L)'
;PAGEDIQGWLFYAESGNYEKAWRHLTRRNPLPSCMGRVCYHTCEGACNRGKLDASVGINSVERFLGDNALENGYKFQRPEQKTGKQVLIVGSGPAGLSAAYQLALKGHDVTIKEGSPEAGGMMRYGIPKYRLPRRVLDQEIARILDLGVKLELNTTVKDIEEEKNTNGYDAVFLAVGAGMAKNAYIPGGDAKHMLDAVSVLRSMEGEEEPLLGRKVVVYGGGNTAIDVARSAKRMGAEPLIIYRRTREKMPAHDFEVEEALQEGVSVKWLSTITEAENPKEIRIEKMKLDENGNPQPTGEFETVEADTVVLALGQNVDQSLIEKIPGLDIEKGVVKVDRFMRTGVPGIYAGGDMVPGDRNVTVAIGHGYKAAYGIDCYLKGQEPVDHPKKEIATFESLNTWYYSDAPKTVRPMLDLVRRQSTFDEVQHGLTEENALFEARRCMSCGNCLQCDNCYGVCPDNAVIKTGDDKVPYIFNYDYCKGCGVCSSECPCGAIKMEAESI
;
A
#
# COMPACT_ATOMS: atom_id res chain seq x y z
N PRO A 1 -5.86 1.62 -5.36
CA PRO A 1 -6.50 0.72 -4.38
C PRO A 1 -7.08 1.45 -3.17
N ALA A 2 -6.39 2.45 -2.60
CA ALA A 2 -6.88 3.28 -1.49
C ALA A 2 -8.02 4.23 -1.91
N GLY A 3 -8.17 4.54 -3.18
CA GLY A 3 -9.20 5.42 -3.71
C GLY A 3 -8.92 6.91 -3.49
N GLU A 4 -7.67 7.28 -3.46
CA GLU A 4 -7.23 8.67 -3.32
C GLU A 4 -7.63 9.53 -4.52
N ASP A 5 -7.96 10.79 -4.25
CA ASP A 5 -8.13 11.83 -5.27
C ASP A 5 -6.75 12.46 -5.55
N ILE A 6 -5.94 11.74 -6.35
CA ILE A 6 -4.55 12.09 -6.64
C ILE A 6 -4.46 13.47 -7.33
N GLN A 7 -5.31 13.74 -8.29
CA GLN A 7 -5.32 15.01 -8.99
C GLN A 7 -5.65 16.16 -8.05
N GLY A 8 -6.60 15.97 -7.12
CA GLY A 8 -7.00 16.99 -6.17
C GLY A 8 -5.88 17.39 -5.21
N TRP A 9 -5.11 16.43 -4.66
CA TRP A 9 -4.02 16.81 -3.79
C TRP A 9 -2.77 17.27 -4.57
N LEU A 10 -2.51 16.79 -5.79
CA LEU A 10 -1.46 17.33 -6.66
C LEU A 10 -1.73 18.79 -7.04
N PHE A 11 -2.99 19.16 -7.31
CA PHE A 11 -3.38 20.54 -7.59
C PHE A 11 -3.03 21.50 -6.45
N TYR A 12 -3.23 21.08 -5.20
CA TYR A 12 -2.78 21.92 -4.06
C TYR A 12 -1.26 21.91 -3.88
N ALA A 13 -0.59 20.79 -4.17
CA ALA A 13 0.85 20.65 -4.06
C ALA A 13 1.59 21.53 -5.08
N GLU A 14 1.11 21.62 -6.34
CA GLU A 14 1.72 22.44 -7.40
C GLU A 14 1.70 23.94 -7.11
N SER A 15 0.79 24.39 -6.25
CA SER A 15 0.70 25.78 -5.79
C SER A 15 1.48 26.05 -4.49
N GLY A 16 2.21 25.05 -3.96
CA GLY A 16 2.94 25.15 -2.70
C GLY A 16 2.05 25.07 -1.44
N ASN A 17 0.77 24.77 -1.58
CA ASN A 17 -0.15 24.65 -0.43
C ASN A 17 -0.10 23.24 0.15
N TYR A 18 1.04 22.87 0.75
CA TYR A 18 1.31 21.49 1.19
C TYR A 18 0.39 21.00 2.30
N GLU A 19 -0.01 21.86 3.23
CA GLU A 19 -0.96 21.47 4.27
C GLU A 19 -2.33 21.11 3.68
N LYS A 20 -2.83 21.91 2.73
CA LYS A 20 -4.10 21.64 2.06
C LYS A 20 -4.01 20.38 1.19
N ALA A 21 -2.88 20.17 0.51
CA ALA A 21 -2.58 18.95 -0.24
C ALA A 21 -2.59 17.72 0.66
N TRP A 22 -1.88 17.77 1.80
CA TRP A 22 -1.85 16.69 2.79
C TRP A 22 -3.24 16.42 3.38
N ARG A 23 -4.01 17.45 3.76
CA ARG A 23 -5.38 17.27 4.24
C ARG A 23 -6.30 16.64 3.20
N HIS A 24 -6.09 16.93 1.93
CA HIS A 24 -6.86 16.31 0.85
C HIS A 24 -6.49 14.84 0.64
N LEU A 25 -5.20 14.52 0.62
CA LEU A 25 -4.65 13.19 0.52
C LEU A 25 -5.12 12.30 1.67
N THR A 26 -5.04 12.81 2.89
CA THR A 26 -5.39 12.04 4.10
C THR A 26 -6.88 11.78 4.27
N ARG A 27 -7.74 12.33 3.44
CA ARG A 27 -9.17 11.90 3.39
C ARG A 27 -9.31 10.39 3.14
N ARG A 28 -8.32 9.78 2.49
CA ARG A 28 -8.29 8.35 2.13
C ARG A 28 -7.15 7.59 2.75
N ASN A 29 -5.98 8.18 2.80
CA ASN A 29 -4.74 7.56 3.25
C ASN A 29 -4.17 8.29 4.48
N PRO A 30 -4.34 7.75 5.69
CA PRO A 30 -3.85 8.41 6.91
C PRO A 30 -2.33 8.29 7.13
N LEU A 31 -1.63 7.52 6.29
CA LEU A 31 -0.21 7.14 6.46
C LEU A 31 0.64 7.53 5.23
N PRO A 32 0.58 8.80 4.74
CA PRO A 32 1.22 9.17 3.47
C PRO A 32 2.75 9.08 3.51
N SER A 33 3.38 9.33 4.65
CA SER A 33 4.84 9.21 4.79
C SER A 33 5.28 7.73 4.70
N CYS A 34 4.52 6.81 5.33
CA CYS A 34 4.74 5.37 5.18
C CYS A 34 4.47 4.91 3.75
N MET A 35 3.33 5.32 3.16
CA MET A 35 2.94 4.92 1.81
C MET A 35 3.93 5.42 0.76
N GLY A 36 4.45 6.62 0.92
CA GLY A 36 5.50 7.16 0.06
C GLY A 36 6.81 6.33 0.05
N ARG A 37 6.94 5.38 0.99
CA ARG A 37 8.09 4.45 1.12
C ARG A 37 7.80 3.02 0.70
N VAL A 38 6.55 2.56 0.84
CA VAL A 38 6.23 1.13 0.68
C VAL A 38 5.20 0.83 -0.40
N CYS A 39 4.58 1.84 -1.02
CA CYS A 39 3.63 1.65 -2.12
C CYS A 39 4.33 1.22 -3.41
N TYR A 40 3.70 0.34 -4.18
CA TYR A 40 4.19 -0.16 -5.47
C TYR A 40 3.80 0.70 -6.69
N HIS A 41 3.34 1.92 -6.48
CA HIS A 41 3.11 2.96 -7.48
C HIS A 41 2.20 2.54 -8.66
N THR A 42 1.20 1.72 -8.46
CA THR A 42 0.29 1.28 -9.54
C THR A 42 -0.43 2.43 -10.24
N CYS A 43 -0.63 3.56 -9.54
CA CYS A 43 -1.18 4.80 -10.10
C CYS A 43 -0.25 5.45 -11.13
N GLU A 44 1.08 5.33 -10.98
CA GLU A 44 2.06 5.85 -11.94
C GLU A 44 2.03 5.07 -13.24
N GLY A 45 1.83 3.74 -13.19
CA GLY A 45 1.65 2.90 -14.38
C GLY A 45 0.39 3.22 -15.20
N ALA A 46 -0.63 3.81 -14.56
CA ALA A 46 -1.88 4.23 -15.21
C ALA A 46 -1.90 5.74 -15.57
N CYS A 47 -0.84 6.48 -15.28
CA CYS A 47 -0.76 7.91 -15.49
C CYS A 47 -0.66 8.26 -16.98
N ASN A 48 -1.59 9.09 -17.51
CA ASN A 48 -1.56 9.52 -18.91
C ASN A 48 -0.28 10.26 -19.30
N ARG A 49 0.38 10.94 -18.36
CA ARG A 49 1.65 11.61 -18.62
C ARG A 49 2.72 10.64 -19.15
N GLY A 50 2.65 9.36 -18.77
CA GLY A 50 3.54 8.32 -19.26
C GLY A 50 3.47 8.06 -20.77
N LYS A 51 2.39 8.53 -21.45
CA LYS A 51 2.28 8.48 -22.91
C LYS A 51 2.90 9.71 -23.61
N LEU A 52 3.18 10.78 -22.87
CA LEU A 52 3.83 11.98 -23.39
C LEU A 52 5.36 11.90 -23.24
N ASP A 53 5.82 11.73 -22.00
CA ASP A 53 7.25 11.63 -21.66
C ASP A 53 7.52 10.53 -20.60
N ALA A 54 7.22 10.81 -19.33
CA ALA A 54 7.30 9.87 -18.23
C ALA A 54 6.18 10.14 -17.23
N SER A 55 5.64 9.09 -16.59
CA SER A 55 4.59 9.25 -15.58
C SER A 55 5.01 10.25 -14.49
N VAL A 56 4.02 10.93 -13.90
CA VAL A 56 4.28 11.78 -12.71
C VAL A 56 4.77 10.91 -11.57
N GLY A 57 5.78 11.34 -10.83
CA GLY A 57 6.29 10.69 -9.62
C GLY A 57 5.32 10.88 -8.44
N ILE A 58 4.11 10.36 -8.59
CA ILE A 58 3.00 10.54 -7.65
C ILE A 58 3.40 10.13 -6.25
N ASN A 59 3.98 8.94 -6.12
CA ASN A 59 4.44 8.43 -4.82
C ASN A 59 5.57 9.27 -4.20
N SER A 60 6.42 9.88 -5.03
CA SER A 60 7.49 10.75 -4.55
C SER A 60 6.94 12.05 -3.95
N VAL A 61 5.89 12.61 -4.57
CA VAL A 61 5.19 13.80 -4.03
C VAL A 61 4.35 13.44 -2.80
N GLU A 62 3.67 12.29 -2.81
CA GLU A 62 2.96 11.75 -1.64
C GLU A 62 3.88 11.65 -0.42
N ARG A 63 5.07 11.06 -0.61
CA ARG A 63 6.10 10.98 0.43
C ARG A 63 6.52 12.36 0.93
N PHE A 64 6.80 13.29 0.03
CA PHE A 64 7.17 14.66 0.40
C PHE A 64 6.07 15.30 1.26
N LEU A 65 4.81 15.20 0.86
CA LEU A 65 3.69 15.74 1.64
C LEU A 65 3.56 15.09 3.02
N GLY A 66 3.76 13.77 3.09
CA GLY A 66 3.76 13.03 4.35
C GLY A 66 4.89 13.46 5.28
N ASP A 67 6.12 13.53 4.78
CA ASP A 67 7.31 13.94 5.53
C ASP A 67 7.21 15.41 5.96
N ASN A 68 6.78 16.31 5.07
CA ASN A 68 6.53 17.71 5.37
C ASN A 68 5.48 17.87 6.49
N ALA A 69 4.43 17.06 6.46
CA ALA A 69 3.41 17.08 7.50
C ALA A 69 3.93 16.59 8.87
N LEU A 70 4.89 15.63 8.88
CA LEU A 70 5.55 15.20 10.11
C LEU A 70 6.48 16.30 10.67
N GLU A 71 7.27 16.91 9.81
CA GLU A 71 8.21 17.98 10.17
C GLU A 71 7.51 19.23 10.70
N ASN A 72 6.37 19.60 10.10
CA ASN A 72 5.58 20.75 10.50
C ASN A 72 4.53 20.45 11.58
N GLY A 73 4.45 19.20 12.06
CA GLY A 73 3.54 18.81 13.14
C GLY A 73 2.06 18.95 12.78
N TYR A 74 1.68 18.73 11.50
CA TYR A 74 0.28 18.78 11.11
C TYR A 74 -0.53 17.70 11.83
N LYS A 75 -1.71 18.09 12.32
CA LYS A 75 -2.60 17.21 13.09
C LYS A 75 -3.92 17.00 12.37
N PHE A 76 -4.51 15.85 12.61
CA PHE A 76 -5.90 15.59 12.23
C PHE A 76 -6.85 16.36 13.13
N GLN A 77 -7.97 16.78 12.57
CA GLN A 77 -9.01 17.49 13.34
C GLN A 77 -9.90 16.47 14.03
N ARG A 78 -10.03 16.56 15.33
CA ARG A 78 -10.99 15.77 16.08
C ARG A 78 -12.42 16.23 15.76
N PRO A 79 -13.38 15.31 15.63
CA PRO A 79 -14.78 15.69 15.46
C PRO A 79 -15.30 16.40 16.72
N GLU A 80 -16.13 17.41 16.53
CA GLU A 80 -16.74 18.16 17.64
C GLU A 80 -17.77 17.32 18.39
N GLN A 81 -18.46 16.42 17.68
CA GLN A 81 -19.52 15.58 18.24
C GLN A 81 -19.11 14.11 18.24
N LYS A 82 -19.35 13.43 19.36
CA LYS A 82 -19.22 12.00 19.49
C LYS A 82 -20.56 11.31 19.25
N THR A 83 -20.52 10.14 18.63
CA THR A 83 -21.72 9.33 18.35
C THR A 83 -22.15 8.47 19.54
N GLY A 84 -21.27 8.26 20.52
CA GLY A 84 -21.46 7.32 21.62
C GLY A 84 -21.38 5.85 21.21
N LYS A 85 -21.01 5.56 19.95
CA LYS A 85 -20.85 4.20 19.43
C LYS A 85 -19.43 3.72 19.63
N GLN A 86 -19.30 2.46 20.07
CA GLN A 86 -18.02 1.83 20.37
C GLN A 86 -17.66 0.79 19.30
N VAL A 87 -16.47 0.90 18.74
CA VAL A 87 -15.99 -0.03 17.69
C VAL A 87 -14.68 -0.67 18.14
N LEU A 88 -14.65 -2.01 18.10
CA LEU A 88 -13.44 -2.80 18.30
C LEU A 88 -12.74 -3.03 16.95
N ILE A 89 -11.44 -2.81 16.92
CA ILE A 89 -10.56 -3.21 15.81
C ILE A 89 -9.56 -4.24 16.35
N VAL A 90 -9.51 -5.40 15.70
CA VAL A 90 -8.58 -6.46 16.06
C VAL A 90 -7.41 -6.47 15.10
N GLY A 91 -6.27 -5.96 15.57
CA GLY A 91 -5.03 -5.80 14.81
C GLY A 91 -4.75 -4.36 14.40
N SER A 92 -3.49 -3.93 14.61
CA SER A 92 -2.98 -2.58 14.33
C SER A 92 -2.17 -2.49 13.05
N GLY A 93 -2.37 -3.39 12.10
CA GLY A 93 -1.81 -3.29 10.76
C GLY A 93 -2.44 -2.15 9.94
N PRO A 94 -1.99 -1.93 8.69
CA PRO A 94 -2.45 -0.80 7.88
C PRO A 94 -3.97 -0.74 7.70
N ALA A 95 -4.66 -1.89 7.60
CA ALA A 95 -6.12 -1.93 7.51
C ALA A 95 -6.78 -1.45 8.81
N GLY A 96 -6.30 -1.94 9.97
CA GLY A 96 -6.82 -1.55 11.29
C GLY A 96 -6.59 -0.08 11.58
N LEU A 97 -5.38 0.44 11.32
CA LEU A 97 -5.05 1.86 11.51
C LEU A 97 -5.88 2.77 10.60
N SER A 98 -6.07 2.38 9.33
CA SER A 98 -6.91 3.13 8.39
C SER A 98 -8.38 3.16 8.85
N ALA A 99 -8.93 2.02 9.30
CA ALA A 99 -10.29 1.96 9.81
C ALA A 99 -10.44 2.79 11.09
N ALA A 100 -9.48 2.72 12.01
CA ALA A 100 -9.49 3.50 13.24
C ALA A 100 -9.52 5.00 12.97
N TYR A 101 -8.66 5.46 12.06
CA TYR A 101 -8.65 6.84 11.61
C TYR A 101 -10.00 7.30 11.08
N GLN A 102 -10.57 6.55 10.14
CA GLN A 102 -11.82 6.93 9.48
C GLN A 102 -13.00 6.92 10.45
N LEU A 103 -13.06 5.94 11.36
CA LEU A 103 -14.12 5.85 12.37
C LEU A 103 -14.00 6.96 13.44
N ALA A 104 -12.78 7.27 13.88
CA ALA A 104 -12.52 8.35 14.80
C ALA A 104 -12.93 9.72 14.23
N LEU A 105 -12.66 9.96 12.93
CA LEU A 105 -13.11 11.18 12.23
C LEU A 105 -14.64 11.29 12.13
N LYS A 106 -15.37 10.18 12.23
CA LYS A 106 -16.84 10.14 12.25
C LYS A 106 -17.42 10.27 13.67
N GLY A 107 -16.56 10.39 14.68
CA GLY A 107 -16.95 10.59 16.07
C GLY A 107 -17.23 9.31 16.85
N HIS A 108 -16.89 8.14 16.31
CA HIS A 108 -16.99 6.88 17.05
C HIS A 108 -15.85 6.73 18.05
N ASP A 109 -16.12 6.07 19.17
CA ASP A 109 -15.11 5.67 20.14
C ASP A 109 -14.46 4.35 19.66
N VAL A 110 -13.18 4.40 19.34
CA VAL A 110 -12.46 3.28 18.70
C VAL A 110 -11.41 2.71 19.65
N THR A 111 -11.41 1.39 19.80
CA THR A 111 -10.37 0.64 20.51
C THR A 111 -9.70 -0.34 19.56
N ILE A 112 -8.37 -0.25 19.44
CA ILE A 112 -7.53 -1.24 18.73
C ILE A 112 -6.95 -2.18 19.77
N LYS A 113 -7.14 -3.49 19.61
CA LYS A 113 -6.43 -4.53 20.36
C LYS A 113 -5.38 -5.19 19.46
N GLU A 114 -4.13 -5.16 19.91
CA GLU A 114 -2.98 -5.68 19.20
C GLU A 114 -2.25 -6.73 20.05
N GLY A 115 -2.06 -7.92 19.48
CA GLY A 115 -1.36 -9.02 20.16
C GLY A 115 0.15 -8.83 20.30
N SER A 116 0.74 -7.96 19.48
CA SER A 116 2.18 -7.67 19.49
C SER A 116 2.53 -6.56 20.47
N PRO A 117 3.81 -6.45 20.87
CA PRO A 117 4.28 -5.39 21.78
C PRO A 117 4.27 -4.00 21.15
N GLU A 118 4.25 -3.91 19.81
CA GLU A 118 4.27 -2.66 19.06
C GLU A 118 3.22 -2.67 17.94
N ALA A 119 2.66 -1.49 17.65
CA ALA A 119 1.70 -1.33 16.58
C ALA A 119 2.36 -1.24 15.19
N GLY A 120 1.59 -1.50 14.13
CA GLY A 120 2.00 -1.36 12.73
C GLY A 120 1.88 -2.63 11.89
N GLY A 121 1.67 -3.79 12.52
CA GLY A 121 1.51 -5.06 11.82
C GLY A 121 2.68 -5.35 10.87
N MET A 122 2.39 -5.77 9.63
CA MET A 122 3.42 -6.09 8.63
C MET A 122 4.25 -4.89 8.17
N MET A 123 3.81 -3.65 8.38
CA MET A 123 4.66 -2.47 8.15
C MET A 123 5.85 -2.43 9.12
N ARG A 124 5.68 -2.95 10.33
CA ARG A 124 6.74 -3.07 11.33
C ARG A 124 7.49 -4.39 11.23
N TYR A 125 6.75 -5.50 11.25
CA TYR A 125 7.32 -6.83 11.43
C TYR A 125 7.65 -7.56 10.12
N GLY A 126 7.29 -6.99 8.98
CA GLY A 126 7.53 -7.59 7.66
C GLY A 126 8.33 -6.71 6.71
N ILE A 127 8.34 -5.38 6.90
CA ILE A 127 9.10 -4.45 6.06
C ILE A 127 10.36 -3.99 6.83
N PRO A 128 11.56 -4.19 6.28
CA PRO A 128 12.82 -3.82 6.96
C PRO A 128 12.96 -2.32 7.22
N LYS A 129 13.74 -1.97 8.27
CA LYS A 129 14.01 -0.58 8.70
C LYS A 129 14.61 0.29 7.61
N TYR A 130 15.45 -0.29 6.73
CA TYR A 130 16.07 0.42 5.62
C TYR A 130 15.08 0.83 4.51
N ARG A 131 13.86 0.24 4.48
CA ARG A 131 12.74 0.65 3.61
C ARG A 131 11.76 1.57 4.33
N LEU A 132 11.44 1.25 5.58
CA LEU A 132 10.49 2.00 6.40
C LEU A 132 11.09 2.27 7.79
N PRO A 133 11.70 3.45 8.01
CA PRO A 133 12.23 3.82 9.32
C PRO A 133 11.14 3.84 10.38
N ARG A 134 11.41 3.21 11.52
CA ARG A 134 10.42 3.05 12.61
C ARG A 134 9.91 4.39 13.14
N ARG A 135 10.79 5.39 13.23
CA ARG A 135 10.39 6.74 13.63
C ARG A 135 9.23 7.30 12.77
N VAL A 136 9.26 7.06 11.46
CA VAL A 136 8.21 7.52 10.54
C VAL A 136 6.90 6.81 10.83
N LEU A 137 6.94 5.48 10.96
CA LEU A 137 5.77 4.66 11.28
C LEU A 137 5.14 5.08 12.61
N ASP A 138 5.97 5.26 13.65
CA ASP A 138 5.51 5.61 15.00
C ASP A 138 4.87 6.99 15.03
N GLN A 139 5.42 7.97 14.32
CA GLN A 139 4.86 9.32 14.23
C GLN A 139 3.52 9.34 13.51
N GLU A 140 3.35 8.57 12.45
CA GLU A 140 2.05 8.49 11.74
C GLU A 140 1.01 7.72 12.58
N ILE A 141 1.39 6.65 13.28
CA ILE A 141 0.51 5.96 14.23
C ILE A 141 0.10 6.91 15.37
N ALA A 142 1.05 7.60 15.98
CA ALA A 142 0.76 8.55 17.05
C ALA A 142 -0.24 9.63 16.63
N ARG A 143 -0.14 10.13 15.39
CA ARG A 143 -1.09 11.09 14.83
C ARG A 143 -2.52 10.54 14.73
N ILE A 144 -2.69 9.24 14.44
CA ILE A 144 -4.00 8.57 14.45
C ILE A 144 -4.51 8.43 15.89
N LEU A 145 -3.64 8.02 16.82
CA LEU A 145 -4.00 7.89 18.23
C LEU A 145 -4.38 9.23 18.87
N ASP A 146 -3.78 10.33 18.42
CA ASP A 146 -4.14 11.70 18.84
C ASP A 146 -5.61 12.06 18.57
N LEU A 147 -6.32 11.35 17.69
CA LEU A 147 -7.77 11.48 17.50
C LEU A 147 -8.59 10.95 18.68
N GLY A 148 -7.95 10.29 19.64
CA GLY A 148 -8.59 9.67 20.80
C GLY A 148 -8.83 8.17 20.62
N VAL A 149 -8.20 7.56 19.63
CA VAL A 149 -8.20 6.10 19.44
C VAL A 149 -7.44 5.45 20.61
N LYS A 150 -8.04 4.46 21.24
CA LYS A 150 -7.39 3.65 22.28
C LYS A 150 -6.60 2.53 21.62
N LEU A 151 -5.37 2.30 22.08
CA LEU A 151 -4.52 1.19 21.62
C LEU A 151 -4.12 0.34 22.83
N GLU A 152 -4.46 -0.95 22.76
CA GLU A 152 -4.13 -1.96 23.78
C GLU A 152 -3.15 -2.96 23.15
N LEU A 153 -1.87 -2.82 23.48
CA LEU A 153 -0.79 -3.70 23.04
C LEU A 153 -0.72 -4.96 23.91
N ASN A 154 -0.02 -6.00 23.44
CA ASN A 154 0.10 -7.30 24.09
C ASN A 154 -1.27 -7.91 24.47
N THR A 155 -2.32 -7.58 23.70
CA THR A 155 -3.70 -7.95 23.97
C THR A 155 -4.25 -8.78 22.80
N THR A 156 -4.16 -10.10 22.94
CA THR A 156 -4.69 -11.04 21.95
C THR A 156 -6.16 -11.30 22.20
N VAL A 157 -7.00 -10.95 21.24
CA VAL A 157 -8.43 -11.28 21.24
C VAL A 157 -8.60 -12.77 20.90
N LYS A 158 -9.27 -13.50 21.77
CA LYS A 158 -9.48 -14.95 21.61
C LYS A 158 -10.90 -15.35 21.25
N ASP A 159 -11.85 -14.46 21.57
CA ASP A 159 -13.28 -14.65 21.32
C ASP A 159 -13.94 -13.29 21.04
N ILE A 160 -14.59 -13.17 19.89
CA ILE A 160 -15.22 -11.91 19.46
C ILE A 160 -16.58 -11.70 20.16
N GLU A 161 -17.32 -12.75 20.41
CA GLU A 161 -18.61 -12.63 21.11
C GLU A 161 -18.42 -12.26 22.58
N GLU A 162 -17.42 -12.83 23.23
CA GLU A 162 -17.03 -12.47 24.58
C GLU A 162 -16.64 -11.00 24.66
N GLU A 163 -15.79 -10.53 23.73
CA GLU A 163 -15.38 -9.13 23.67
C GLU A 163 -16.55 -8.17 23.48
N LYS A 164 -17.47 -8.48 22.58
CA LYS A 164 -18.68 -7.66 22.35
C LYS A 164 -19.55 -7.58 23.59
N ASN A 165 -19.79 -8.74 24.24
CA ASN A 165 -20.70 -8.82 25.37
C ASN A 165 -20.11 -8.17 26.63
N THR A 166 -18.80 -8.34 26.87
CA THR A 166 -18.13 -7.85 28.09
C THR A 166 -17.85 -6.35 28.00
N ASN A 167 -17.44 -5.85 26.82
CA ASN A 167 -17.00 -4.46 26.65
C ASN A 167 -18.00 -3.58 25.91
N GLY A 168 -19.14 -4.12 25.46
CA GLY A 168 -20.23 -3.37 24.87
C GLY A 168 -19.94 -2.77 23.49
N TYR A 169 -19.11 -3.42 22.66
CA TYR A 169 -18.82 -2.96 21.31
C TYR A 169 -20.03 -3.12 20.38
N ASP A 170 -20.41 -2.04 19.70
CA ASP A 170 -21.50 -2.01 18.71
C ASP A 170 -21.12 -2.70 17.40
N ALA A 171 -19.84 -2.65 17.01
CA ALA A 171 -19.30 -3.30 15.81
C ALA A 171 -17.84 -3.71 15.99
N VAL A 172 -17.39 -4.68 15.15
CA VAL A 172 -16.03 -5.22 15.17
C VAL A 172 -15.44 -5.21 13.75
N PHE A 173 -14.20 -4.78 13.64
CA PHE A 173 -13.39 -4.92 12.42
C PHE A 173 -12.23 -5.88 12.64
N LEU A 174 -12.23 -7.00 11.93
CA LEU A 174 -11.16 -7.99 11.95
C LEU A 174 -10.07 -7.57 10.96
N ALA A 175 -8.87 -7.29 11.46
CA ALA A 175 -7.71 -6.82 10.69
C ALA A 175 -6.42 -7.55 11.11
N VAL A 176 -6.52 -8.85 11.43
CA VAL A 176 -5.42 -9.67 11.95
C VAL A 176 -4.34 -10.00 10.92
N GLY A 177 -4.62 -9.73 9.63
CA GLY A 177 -3.67 -9.94 8.55
C GLY A 177 -3.41 -11.42 8.22
N ALA A 178 -2.24 -11.71 7.63
CA ALA A 178 -1.76 -13.06 7.30
C ALA A 178 -0.32 -13.18 7.77
N GLY A 179 -0.15 -13.51 9.05
CA GLY A 179 1.17 -13.59 9.71
C GLY A 179 1.75 -15.00 9.86
N MET A 180 0.99 -16.04 9.50
CA MET A 180 1.46 -17.42 9.60
C MET A 180 2.28 -17.81 8.37
N ALA A 181 3.52 -18.22 8.56
CA ALA A 181 4.36 -18.69 7.45
C ALA A 181 3.77 -19.95 6.80
N LYS A 182 3.90 -20.05 5.48
CA LYS A 182 3.68 -21.31 4.76
C LYS A 182 4.87 -22.22 4.92
N ASN A 183 4.63 -23.40 5.45
CA ASN A 183 5.65 -24.43 5.55
C ASN A 183 5.78 -25.21 4.23
N ALA A 184 7.01 -25.58 3.84
CA ALA A 184 7.28 -26.62 2.88
C ALA A 184 7.96 -27.77 3.60
N TYR A 185 7.57 -28.98 3.25
CA TYR A 185 8.33 -30.16 3.68
C TYR A 185 9.57 -30.29 2.80
N ILE A 186 10.73 -30.14 3.41
CA ILE A 186 12.04 -30.42 2.79
C ILE A 186 12.64 -31.59 3.54
N PRO A 187 12.89 -32.76 2.91
CA PRO A 187 13.49 -33.92 3.55
C PRO A 187 14.82 -33.58 4.21
N GLY A 188 15.05 -34.11 5.40
CA GLY A 188 16.32 -33.96 6.13
C GLY A 188 16.55 -32.57 6.78
N GLY A 189 15.60 -31.65 6.65
CA GLY A 189 15.73 -30.30 7.25
C GLY A 189 15.67 -30.35 8.78
N ASP A 190 16.78 -30.02 9.47
CA ASP A 190 16.76 -29.76 10.91
C ASP A 190 16.07 -28.41 11.17
N ALA A 191 15.06 -28.43 12.04
CA ALA A 191 14.30 -27.24 12.42
C ALA A 191 15.15 -26.11 12.98
N LYS A 192 16.36 -26.37 13.45
CA LYS A 192 17.29 -25.35 13.97
C LYS A 192 17.94 -24.49 12.87
N HIS A 193 18.05 -25.01 11.66
CA HIS A 193 18.68 -24.34 10.52
C HIS A 193 17.67 -23.88 9.45
N MET A 194 16.40 -24.22 9.64
CA MET A 194 15.32 -23.83 8.73
C MET A 194 14.40 -22.83 9.45
N LEU A 195 14.47 -21.58 9.04
CA LEU A 195 13.67 -20.49 9.61
C LEU A 195 12.60 -20.05 8.60
N ASP A 196 11.49 -19.53 9.09
CA ASP A 196 10.55 -18.82 8.23
C ASP A 196 10.89 -17.33 8.12
N ALA A 197 10.61 -16.76 6.95
CA ALA A 197 10.96 -15.39 6.62
C ALA A 197 10.27 -14.34 7.54
N VAL A 198 9.03 -14.60 7.95
CA VAL A 198 8.29 -13.66 8.81
C VAL A 198 8.92 -13.62 10.21
N SER A 199 9.26 -14.77 10.76
CA SER A 199 9.94 -14.86 12.07
C SER A 199 11.32 -14.21 12.04
N VAL A 200 12.08 -14.38 10.95
CA VAL A 200 13.37 -13.71 10.75
C VAL A 200 13.21 -12.19 10.73
N LEU A 201 12.30 -11.66 9.91
CA LEU A 201 12.06 -10.21 9.84
C LEU A 201 11.51 -9.66 11.16
N ARG A 202 10.65 -10.42 11.84
CA ARG A 202 10.10 -10.03 13.13
C ARG A 202 11.17 -9.98 14.23
N SER A 203 12.11 -10.93 14.25
CA SER A 203 13.20 -10.94 15.23
C SER A 203 14.15 -9.75 15.08
N MET A 204 14.25 -9.14 13.88
CA MET A 204 15.01 -7.92 13.65
C MET A 204 14.42 -6.67 14.33
N GLU A 205 13.22 -6.76 14.92
CA GLU A 205 12.63 -5.72 15.75
C GLU A 205 12.96 -5.88 17.25
N GLY A 206 13.53 -7.01 17.64
CA GLY A 206 13.99 -7.26 19.00
C GLY A 206 15.30 -6.55 19.33
N GLU A 207 15.75 -6.71 20.57
CA GLU A 207 17.04 -6.18 21.06
C GLU A 207 18.23 -6.97 20.48
N GLU A 208 18.04 -8.25 20.15
CA GLU A 208 19.06 -9.12 19.59
C GLU A 208 18.74 -9.46 18.13
N GLU A 209 19.71 -9.26 17.25
CA GLU A 209 19.60 -9.63 15.84
C GLU A 209 19.62 -11.17 15.68
N PRO A 210 18.88 -11.73 14.72
CA PRO A 210 18.87 -13.17 14.48
C PRO A 210 20.26 -13.66 13.99
N LEU A 211 20.73 -14.75 14.55
CA LEU A 211 22.00 -15.38 14.14
C LEU A 211 21.77 -16.23 12.89
N LEU A 212 22.04 -15.65 11.72
CA LEU A 212 21.83 -16.32 10.43
C LEU A 212 23.09 -17.06 9.92
N GLY A 213 24.27 -16.80 10.46
CA GLY A 213 25.52 -17.30 9.93
C GLY A 213 26.00 -16.54 8.68
N ARG A 214 27.05 -17.05 8.03
CA ARG A 214 27.66 -16.39 6.90
C ARG A 214 26.94 -16.70 5.56
N LYS A 215 26.58 -17.97 5.33
CA LYS A 215 25.93 -18.43 4.11
C LYS A 215 24.44 -18.62 4.35
N VAL A 216 23.63 -17.69 3.83
CA VAL A 216 22.17 -17.68 4.02
C VAL A 216 21.48 -18.00 2.71
N VAL A 217 20.77 -19.10 2.65
CA VAL A 217 19.92 -19.45 1.52
C VAL A 217 18.49 -19.01 1.81
N VAL A 218 17.91 -18.23 0.88
CA VAL A 218 16.50 -17.80 0.94
C VAL A 218 15.72 -18.54 -0.14
N TYR A 219 14.76 -19.36 0.27
CA TYR A 219 13.96 -20.15 -0.66
C TYR A 219 12.61 -19.47 -0.91
N GLY A 220 12.48 -18.88 -2.11
CA GLY A 220 11.29 -18.16 -2.55
C GLY A 220 11.60 -17.04 -3.52
N GLY A 221 10.57 -16.38 -4.05
CA GLY A 221 10.72 -15.34 -5.09
C GLY A 221 9.80 -14.14 -4.91
N GLY A 222 9.17 -13.97 -3.76
CA GLY A 222 8.34 -12.80 -3.43
C GLY A 222 9.15 -11.67 -2.79
N ASN A 223 8.51 -10.51 -2.59
CA ASN A 223 9.14 -9.36 -1.96
C ASN A 223 9.73 -9.69 -0.58
N THR A 224 9.08 -10.59 0.18
CA THR A 224 9.60 -11.07 1.48
C THR A 224 10.96 -11.78 1.32
N ALA A 225 11.16 -12.54 0.24
CA ALA A 225 12.46 -13.17 -0.02
C ALA A 225 13.55 -12.13 -0.30
N ILE A 226 13.22 -11.10 -1.05
CA ILE A 226 14.11 -9.96 -1.32
C ILE A 226 14.45 -9.22 -0.02
N ASP A 227 13.46 -8.93 0.80
CA ASP A 227 13.63 -8.22 2.08
C ASP A 227 14.53 -9.00 3.05
N VAL A 228 14.33 -10.32 3.17
CA VAL A 228 15.19 -11.19 3.98
C VAL A 228 16.63 -11.22 3.45
N ALA A 229 16.81 -11.43 2.15
CA ALA A 229 18.15 -11.53 1.55
C ALA A 229 18.94 -10.22 1.69
N ARG A 230 18.28 -9.07 1.43
CA ARG A 230 18.89 -7.74 1.61
C ARG A 230 19.19 -7.43 3.08
N SER A 231 18.36 -7.89 4.00
CA SER A 231 18.61 -7.76 5.44
C SER A 231 19.80 -8.63 5.88
N ALA A 232 19.86 -9.90 5.45
CA ALA A 232 20.98 -10.79 5.71
C ALA A 232 22.31 -10.22 5.16
N LYS A 233 22.27 -9.57 3.98
CA LYS A 233 23.45 -8.88 3.42
C LYS A 233 23.96 -7.79 4.36
N ARG A 234 23.09 -6.96 4.92
CA ARG A 234 23.42 -5.89 5.87
C ARG A 234 24.02 -6.41 7.17
N MET A 235 23.63 -7.62 7.56
CA MET A 235 24.18 -8.34 8.71
C MET A 235 25.53 -9.03 8.42
N GLY A 236 26.10 -8.81 7.22
CA GLY A 236 27.40 -9.35 6.82
C GLY A 236 27.36 -10.77 6.23
N ALA A 237 26.17 -11.32 5.96
CA ALA A 237 26.01 -12.61 5.32
C ALA A 237 26.23 -12.55 3.79
N GLU A 238 26.40 -13.74 3.19
CA GLU A 238 26.42 -13.98 1.75
C GLU A 238 25.07 -14.62 1.35
N PRO A 239 24.02 -13.81 1.05
CA PRO A 239 22.70 -14.35 0.75
C PRO A 239 22.62 -14.90 -0.68
N LEU A 240 21.97 -16.06 -0.82
CA LEU A 240 21.60 -16.68 -2.08
C LEU A 240 20.10 -16.95 -2.11
N ILE A 241 19.40 -16.33 -3.04
CA ILE A 241 17.99 -16.63 -3.29
C ILE A 241 17.91 -17.82 -4.26
N ILE A 242 17.13 -18.84 -3.89
CA ILE A 242 16.79 -19.97 -4.77
C ILE A 242 15.34 -19.82 -5.20
N TYR A 243 15.13 -19.76 -6.53
CA TYR A 243 13.81 -19.59 -7.11
C TYR A 243 13.55 -20.56 -8.27
N ARG A 244 12.40 -21.27 -8.20
CA ARG A 244 12.09 -22.38 -9.13
C ARG A 244 11.64 -21.99 -10.54
N ARG A 245 11.49 -20.69 -10.83
CA ARG A 245 11.11 -20.15 -12.14
C ARG A 245 12.17 -19.16 -12.64
N THR A 246 11.87 -18.51 -13.78
CA THR A 246 12.73 -17.46 -14.34
C THR A 246 12.49 -16.11 -13.65
N ARG A 247 13.36 -15.12 -13.94
CA ARG A 247 13.24 -13.75 -13.44
C ARG A 247 11.88 -13.12 -13.79
N GLU A 248 11.43 -13.28 -15.03
CA GLU A 248 10.19 -12.71 -15.56
C GLU A 248 8.94 -13.30 -14.88
N LYS A 249 9.08 -14.47 -14.25
CA LYS A 249 8.01 -15.13 -13.49
C LYS A 249 8.15 -14.92 -11.98
N MET A 250 9.08 -14.11 -11.54
CA MET A 250 9.27 -13.78 -10.13
C MET A 250 8.16 -12.83 -9.67
N PRO A 251 7.46 -13.11 -8.55
CA PRO A 251 6.39 -12.23 -8.07
C PRO A 251 6.91 -10.98 -7.34
N ALA A 252 8.21 -10.90 -7.01
CA ALA A 252 8.83 -9.69 -6.49
C ALA A 252 8.86 -8.60 -7.57
N HIS A 253 8.76 -7.34 -7.18
CA HIS A 253 8.82 -6.20 -8.10
C HIS A 253 10.22 -6.06 -8.70
N ASP A 254 10.29 -5.79 -10.02
CA ASP A 254 11.55 -5.73 -10.76
C ASP A 254 12.57 -4.78 -10.14
N PHE A 255 12.13 -3.61 -9.67
CA PHE A 255 13.03 -2.64 -9.04
C PHE A 255 13.63 -3.16 -7.71
N GLU A 256 12.87 -3.93 -6.91
CA GLU A 256 13.37 -4.54 -5.67
C GLU A 256 14.39 -5.65 -5.96
N VAL A 257 14.15 -6.43 -7.02
CA VAL A 257 15.10 -7.45 -7.49
C VAL A 257 16.39 -6.78 -7.97
N GLU A 258 16.28 -5.70 -8.75
CA GLU A 258 17.43 -4.95 -9.26
C GLU A 258 18.27 -4.36 -8.12
N GLU A 259 17.62 -3.74 -7.13
CA GLU A 259 18.30 -3.21 -5.94
C GLU A 259 19.03 -4.32 -5.16
N ALA A 260 18.41 -5.50 -5.02
CA ALA A 260 19.03 -6.64 -4.34
C ALA A 260 20.29 -7.13 -5.07
N LEU A 261 20.23 -7.23 -6.41
CA LEU A 261 21.37 -7.61 -7.24
C LEU A 261 22.51 -6.59 -7.13
N GLN A 262 22.20 -5.28 -7.18
CA GLN A 262 23.18 -4.21 -6.99
C GLN A 262 23.84 -4.27 -5.61
N GLU A 263 23.10 -4.66 -4.58
CA GLU A 263 23.60 -4.82 -3.21
C GLU A 263 24.43 -6.11 -3.03
N GLY A 264 24.56 -6.94 -4.06
CA GLY A 264 25.37 -8.16 -4.05
C GLY A 264 24.64 -9.39 -3.51
N VAL A 265 23.31 -9.40 -3.55
CA VAL A 265 22.51 -10.61 -3.35
C VAL A 265 22.64 -11.50 -4.58
N SER A 266 22.95 -12.77 -4.40
CA SER A 266 23.00 -13.75 -5.47
C SER A 266 21.64 -14.40 -5.69
N VAL A 267 21.28 -14.70 -6.94
CA VAL A 267 20.02 -15.39 -7.26
C VAL A 267 20.29 -16.58 -8.17
N LYS A 268 19.77 -17.73 -7.78
CA LYS A 268 19.80 -18.96 -8.58
C LYS A 268 18.39 -19.23 -9.11
N TRP A 269 18.20 -18.92 -10.37
CA TRP A 269 16.95 -19.14 -11.09
C TRP A 269 16.78 -20.61 -11.47
N LEU A 270 15.55 -21.02 -11.78
CA LEU A 270 15.22 -22.36 -12.23
C LEU A 270 15.82 -23.44 -11.30
N SER A 271 15.69 -23.26 -10.00
CA SER A 271 16.24 -24.15 -8.99
C SER A 271 15.30 -24.33 -7.82
N THR A 272 15.27 -25.54 -7.27
CA THR A 272 14.45 -25.90 -6.11
C THR A 272 15.28 -26.67 -5.09
N ILE A 273 14.98 -26.52 -3.80
CA ILE A 273 15.62 -27.31 -2.75
C ILE A 273 14.90 -28.64 -2.68
N THR A 274 15.66 -29.74 -2.75
CA THR A 274 15.15 -31.12 -2.65
C THR A 274 15.48 -31.79 -1.34
N GLU A 275 16.59 -31.39 -0.70
CA GLU A 275 17.09 -32.06 0.49
C GLU A 275 17.98 -31.13 1.32
N ALA A 276 17.92 -31.23 2.64
CA ALA A 276 18.71 -30.45 3.60
C ALA A 276 19.16 -31.33 4.79
N GLU A 277 19.68 -32.55 4.52
CA GLU A 277 20.07 -33.52 5.55
C GLU A 277 21.31 -33.07 6.34
N ASN A 278 22.22 -32.37 5.68
CA ASN A 278 23.42 -31.82 6.30
C ASN A 278 23.18 -30.34 6.65
N PRO A 279 23.35 -29.93 7.91
CA PRO A 279 23.10 -28.54 8.34
C PRO A 279 23.99 -27.49 7.64
N LYS A 280 25.02 -27.92 6.89
CA LYS A 280 25.92 -27.03 6.15
C LYS A 280 25.80 -27.16 4.63
N GLU A 281 25.04 -28.12 4.14
CA GLU A 281 24.91 -28.39 2.71
C GLU A 281 23.46 -28.69 2.36
N ILE A 282 22.97 -28.04 1.34
CA ILE A 282 21.64 -28.31 0.78
C ILE A 282 21.78 -28.84 -0.65
N ARG A 283 20.94 -29.79 -0.99
CA ARG A 283 20.85 -30.31 -2.36
C ARG A 283 19.77 -29.57 -3.10
N ILE A 284 20.13 -29.03 -4.24
CA ILE A 284 19.19 -28.34 -5.13
C ILE A 284 19.10 -29.07 -6.47
N GLU A 285 17.91 -29.03 -7.07
CA GLU A 285 17.65 -29.58 -8.38
C GLU A 285 17.38 -28.45 -9.37
N LYS A 286 17.98 -28.54 -10.55
CA LYS A 286 17.67 -27.65 -11.65
C LYS A 286 16.28 -27.92 -12.20
N MET A 287 15.59 -26.84 -12.55
CA MET A 287 14.24 -26.87 -13.10
C MET A 287 14.25 -26.42 -14.55
N LYS A 288 13.26 -26.88 -15.32
CA LYS A 288 12.87 -26.30 -16.62
C LYS A 288 11.41 -25.92 -16.58
N LEU A 289 11.01 -24.96 -17.40
CA LEU A 289 9.59 -24.63 -17.52
C LEU A 289 8.95 -25.48 -18.62
N ASP A 290 7.73 -25.99 -18.34
CA ASP A 290 6.87 -26.59 -19.37
C ASP A 290 6.25 -25.51 -20.27
N GLU A 291 5.44 -25.92 -21.25
CA GLU A 291 4.75 -25.01 -22.19
C GLU A 291 3.81 -24.02 -21.49
N ASN A 292 3.32 -24.36 -20.28
CA ASN A 292 2.44 -23.54 -19.45
C ASN A 292 3.23 -22.66 -18.46
N GLY A 293 4.57 -22.72 -18.49
CA GLY A 293 5.44 -21.98 -17.56
C GLY A 293 5.50 -22.57 -16.15
N ASN A 294 5.09 -23.83 -15.96
CA ASN A 294 5.22 -24.51 -14.67
C ASN A 294 6.59 -25.16 -14.56
N PRO A 295 7.23 -25.07 -13.37
CA PRO A 295 8.54 -25.68 -13.15
C PRO A 295 8.47 -27.21 -13.10
N GLN A 296 9.31 -27.87 -13.87
CA GLN A 296 9.48 -29.32 -13.95
C GLN A 296 10.91 -29.69 -13.57
N PRO A 297 11.11 -30.76 -12.79
CA PRO A 297 12.45 -31.24 -12.43
C PRO A 297 13.20 -31.75 -13.66
N THR A 298 14.54 -31.56 -13.66
CA THR A 298 15.41 -32.03 -14.75
C THR A 298 16.19 -33.30 -14.41
N GLY A 299 16.29 -33.66 -13.14
CA GLY A 299 17.18 -34.73 -12.65
C GLY A 299 18.64 -34.30 -12.51
N GLU A 300 18.95 -33.01 -12.73
CA GLU A 300 20.30 -32.47 -12.52
C GLU A 300 20.38 -31.82 -11.12
N PHE A 301 21.33 -32.30 -10.32
CA PHE A 301 21.48 -31.86 -8.93
C PHE A 301 22.83 -31.17 -8.74
N GLU A 302 22.86 -30.27 -7.77
CA GLU A 302 24.08 -29.66 -7.24
C GLU A 302 23.96 -29.44 -5.73
N THR A 303 25.08 -29.28 -5.04
CA THR A 303 25.15 -29.01 -3.61
C THR A 303 25.54 -27.56 -3.39
N VAL A 304 24.87 -26.90 -2.46
CA VAL A 304 25.13 -25.52 -2.05
C VAL A 304 25.34 -25.48 -0.53
N GLU A 305 26.37 -24.77 -0.10
CA GLU A 305 26.62 -24.56 1.34
C GLU A 305 25.64 -23.54 1.92
N ALA A 306 25.12 -23.83 3.12
CA ALA A 306 24.22 -22.96 3.85
C ALA A 306 24.40 -23.13 5.36
N ASP A 307 24.58 -22.03 6.10
CA ASP A 307 24.49 -22.03 7.55
C ASP A 307 23.01 -21.96 7.99
N THR A 308 22.18 -21.27 7.22
CA THR A 308 20.74 -21.13 7.46
C THR A 308 19.96 -21.15 6.16
N VAL A 309 18.81 -21.79 6.16
CA VAL A 309 17.81 -21.76 5.09
C VAL A 309 16.58 -20.98 5.59
N VAL A 310 16.21 -19.92 4.89
CA VAL A 310 15.01 -19.12 5.22
C VAL A 310 13.92 -19.38 4.18
N LEU A 311 12.78 -19.90 4.65
CA LEU A 311 11.62 -20.20 3.81
C LEU A 311 10.75 -18.96 3.60
N ALA A 312 10.71 -18.45 2.38
CA ALA A 312 9.91 -17.29 1.97
C ALA A 312 8.82 -17.69 0.97
N LEU A 313 8.00 -18.69 1.33
CA LEU A 313 7.03 -19.35 0.46
C LEU A 313 5.62 -18.76 0.51
N GLY A 314 5.46 -17.65 1.20
CA GLY A 314 4.20 -16.94 1.42
C GLY A 314 3.63 -17.16 2.81
N GLN A 315 2.42 -16.65 3.03
CA GLN A 315 1.80 -16.53 4.34
C GLN A 315 0.35 -17.00 4.33
N ASN A 316 -0.15 -17.46 5.47
CA ASN A 316 -1.53 -17.84 5.71
C ASN A 316 -2.14 -16.97 6.82
N VAL A 317 -3.45 -16.89 6.84
CA VAL A 317 -4.22 -16.31 7.93
C VAL A 317 -4.25 -17.28 9.10
N ASP A 318 -4.08 -16.78 10.33
CA ASP A 318 -4.35 -17.57 11.52
C ASP A 318 -5.86 -17.75 11.68
N GLN A 319 -6.31 -18.99 11.59
CA GLN A 319 -7.74 -19.34 11.63
C GLN A 319 -8.27 -19.49 13.06
N SER A 320 -7.42 -19.52 14.06
CA SER A 320 -7.80 -19.81 15.46
C SER A 320 -8.87 -18.88 16.05
N LEU A 321 -8.89 -17.63 15.59
CA LEU A 321 -9.93 -16.66 15.98
C LEU A 321 -11.16 -16.74 15.09
N ILE A 322 -10.96 -16.80 13.77
CA ILE A 322 -12.07 -16.68 12.80
C ILE A 322 -12.97 -17.91 12.75
N GLU A 323 -12.43 -19.12 12.99
CA GLU A 323 -13.20 -20.36 13.07
C GLU A 323 -14.20 -20.40 14.24
N LYS A 324 -13.98 -19.58 15.26
CA LYS A 324 -14.87 -19.48 16.44
C LYS A 324 -16.06 -18.55 16.23
N ILE A 325 -16.11 -17.79 15.13
CA ILE A 325 -17.18 -16.85 14.86
C ILE A 325 -18.31 -17.58 14.10
N PRO A 326 -19.49 -17.82 14.72
CA PRO A 326 -20.57 -18.53 14.08
C PRO A 326 -21.08 -17.78 12.84
N GLY A 327 -21.26 -18.51 11.74
CA GLY A 327 -21.80 -17.96 10.49
C GLY A 327 -20.79 -17.19 9.64
N LEU A 328 -19.50 -17.16 10.03
CA LEU A 328 -18.45 -16.57 9.21
C LEU A 328 -18.12 -17.47 8.02
N ASP A 329 -18.19 -16.93 6.80
CA ASP A 329 -17.86 -17.68 5.57
C ASP A 329 -16.36 -17.57 5.28
N ILE A 330 -15.67 -18.74 5.24
CA ILE A 330 -14.23 -18.87 5.00
C ILE A 330 -14.02 -19.64 3.70
N GLU A 331 -13.37 -19.03 2.73
CA GLU A 331 -13.03 -19.65 1.44
C GLU A 331 -11.52 -19.61 1.23
N LYS A 332 -10.90 -20.76 0.96
CA LYS A 332 -9.44 -20.91 0.73
C LYS A 332 -8.57 -20.30 1.84
N GLY A 333 -9.04 -20.36 3.08
CA GLY A 333 -8.31 -19.88 4.25
C GLY A 333 -8.38 -18.36 4.46
N VAL A 334 -9.27 -17.65 3.77
CA VAL A 334 -9.53 -16.21 3.96
C VAL A 334 -11.02 -15.96 4.21
N VAL A 335 -11.33 -14.89 4.92
CA VAL A 335 -12.70 -14.48 5.22
C VAL A 335 -13.34 -13.86 4.00
N LYS A 336 -14.49 -14.36 3.59
CA LYS A 336 -15.27 -13.79 2.50
C LYS A 336 -15.96 -12.50 2.94
N VAL A 337 -15.86 -11.50 2.11
CA VAL A 337 -16.46 -10.18 2.36
C VAL A 337 -17.11 -9.62 1.11
N ASP A 338 -18.07 -8.72 1.28
CA ASP A 338 -18.61 -7.94 0.20
C ASP A 338 -17.74 -6.68 -0.10
N ARG A 339 -18.17 -5.84 -1.04
CA ARG A 339 -17.46 -4.61 -1.44
C ARG A 339 -17.32 -3.56 -0.32
N PHE A 340 -18.11 -3.65 0.73
CA PHE A 340 -18.06 -2.81 1.93
C PHE A 340 -17.38 -3.48 3.12
N MET A 341 -16.70 -4.60 2.86
CA MET A 341 -15.99 -5.40 3.86
C MET A 341 -16.89 -6.08 4.90
N ARG A 342 -18.20 -6.27 4.61
CA ARG A 342 -19.13 -7.02 5.48
C ARG A 342 -18.87 -8.53 5.34
N THR A 343 -18.84 -9.23 6.44
CA THR A 343 -18.63 -10.71 6.47
C THR A 343 -19.90 -11.52 6.29
N GLY A 344 -21.07 -10.88 6.28
CA GLY A 344 -22.38 -11.55 6.37
C GLY A 344 -22.87 -11.73 7.82
N VAL A 345 -21.99 -11.68 8.82
CA VAL A 345 -22.37 -11.67 10.24
C VAL A 345 -22.64 -10.22 10.68
N PRO A 346 -23.84 -9.91 11.22
CA PRO A 346 -24.20 -8.53 11.56
C PRO A 346 -23.20 -7.86 12.54
N GLY A 347 -22.73 -6.68 12.18
CA GLY A 347 -21.78 -5.90 12.99
C GLY A 347 -20.34 -6.42 12.95
N ILE A 348 -20.02 -7.45 12.16
CA ILE A 348 -18.66 -7.96 11.98
C ILE A 348 -18.18 -7.71 10.55
N TYR A 349 -17.02 -7.08 10.45
CA TYR A 349 -16.33 -6.70 9.21
C TYR A 349 -14.94 -7.29 9.19
N ALA A 350 -14.35 -7.50 8.00
CA ALA A 350 -12.98 -7.98 7.88
C ALA A 350 -12.25 -7.29 6.74
N GLY A 351 -10.91 -7.16 6.85
CA GLY A 351 -10.10 -6.51 5.82
C GLY A 351 -8.60 -6.75 5.97
N GLY A 352 -7.80 -6.17 5.07
CA GLY A 352 -6.37 -6.45 4.98
C GLY A 352 -6.10 -7.81 4.36
N ASP A 353 -4.97 -8.44 4.75
CA ASP A 353 -4.49 -9.67 4.12
C ASP A 353 -5.30 -10.93 4.49
N MET A 354 -6.25 -10.80 5.41
CA MET A 354 -7.14 -11.90 5.81
C MET A 354 -8.39 -12.06 4.92
N VAL A 355 -8.58 -11.20 3.94
CA VAL A 355 -9.67 -11.26 2.96
C VAL A 355 -9.12 -11.44 1.54
N PRO A 356 -9.94 -11.83 0.54
CA PRO A 356 -9.50 -11.92 -0.85
C PRO A 356 -8.99 -10.59 -1.40
N GLY A 357 -7.86 -10.61 -2.10
CA GLY A 357 -7.25 -9.45 -2.75
C GLY A 357 -5.73 -9.49 -2.76
N ASP A 358 -5.11 -8.46 -3.34
CA ASP A 358 -3.66 -8.30 -3.32
C ASP A 358 -3.19 -7.95 -1.90
N ARG A 359 -2.17 -8.67 -1.43
CA ARG A 359 -1.59 -8.46 -0.11
C ARG A 359 -0.52 -7.38 -0.15
N ASN A 360 -0.95 -6.14 -0.01
CA ASN A 360 -0.07 -4.98 0.08
C ASN A 360 -0.70 -3.88 0.95
N VAL A 361 0.14 -2.96 1.40
CA VAL A 361 -0.26 -1.89 2.35
C VAL A 361 -1.35 -1.00 1.77
N THR A 362 -1.27 -0.65 0.47
CA THR A 362 -2.24 0.23 -0.19
C THR A 362 -3.65 -0.38 -0.24
N VAL A 363 -3.73 -1.68 -0.57
CA VAL A 363 -5.02 -2.41 -0.58
C VAL A 363 -5.57 -2.51 0.84
N ALA A 364 -4.72 -2.79 1.82
CA ALA A 364 -5.12 -2.86 3.22
C ALA A 364 -5.70 -1.53 3.74
N ILE A 365 -5.07 -0.38 3.41
CA ILE A 365 -5.61 0.96 3.71
C ILE A 365 -6.99 1.15 3.08
N GLY A 366 -7.14 0.76 1.80
CA GLY A 366 -8.42 0.81 1.10
C GLY A 366 -9.50 -0.05 1.74
N HIS A 367 -9.15 -1.24 2.27
CA HIS A 367 -10.06 -2.10 3.01
C HIS A 367 -10.50 -1.44 4.33
N GLY A 368 -9.57 -0.82 5.07
CA GLY A 368 -9.89 -0.08 6.29
C GLY A 368 -10.86 1.08 6.04
N TYR A 369 -10.66 1.84 4.96
CA TYR A 369 -11.59 2.90 4.56
C TYR A 369 -12.99 2.37 4.25
N LYS A 370 -13.10 1.29 3.45
CA LYS A 370 -14.39 0.70 3.06
C LYS A 370 -15.12 0.10 4.27
N ALA A 371 -14.38 -0.60 5.15
CA ALA A 371 -14.91 -1.15 6.38
C ALA A 371 -15.47 -0.05 7.29
N ALA A 372 -14.71 1.03 7.48
CA ALA A 372 -15.17 2.18 8.29
C ALA A 372 -16.43 2.84 7.73
N TYR A 373 -16.56 2.93 6.40
CA TYR A 373 -17.79 3.41 5.76
C TYR A 373 -18.96 2.47 6.00
N GLY A 374 -18.75 1.15 5.80
CA GLY A 374 -19.77 0.13 6.05
C GLY A 374 -20.22 0.10 7.52
N ILE A 375 -19.27 0.17 8.45
CA ILE A 375 -19.52 0.21 9.90
C ILE A 375 -20.33 1.47 10.27
N ASP A 376 -19.94 2.65 9.78
CA ASP A 376 -20.65 3.90 10.06
C ASP A 376 -22.11 3.86 9.59
N CYS A 377 -22.34 3.31 8.38
CA CYS A 377 -23.69 3.09 7.88
C CYS A 377 -24.49 2.14 8.77
N TYR A 378 -23.89 1.00 9.14
CA TYR A 378 -24.53 0.02 10.04
C TYR A 378 -24.92 0.62 11.39
N LEU A 379 -24.02 1.38 12.01
CA LEU A 379 -24.25 2.02 13.30
C LEU A 379 -25.34 3.10 13.24
N LYS A 380 -25.57 3.67 12.06
CA LYS A 380 -26.66 4.63 11.77
C LYS A 380 -27.97 3.98 11.30
N GLY A 381 -27.99 2.65 11.13
CA GLY A 381 -29.14 1.94 10.57
C GLY A 381 -29.38 2.25 9.08
N GLN A 382 -28.33 2.56 8.33
CA GLN A 382 -28.36 2.92 6.91
C GLN A 382 -27.68 1.82 6.07
N GLU A 383 -28.20 1.60 4.85
CA GLU A 383 -27.46 0.77 3.88
C GLU A 383 -26.37 1.59 3.18
N PRO A 384 -25.16 1.03 3.06
CA PRO A 384 -24.08 1.71 2.34
C PRO A 384 -24.39 1.79 0.84
N VAL A 385 -24.20 2.98 0.27
CA VAL A 385 -24.44 3.26 -1.15
C VAL A 385 -23.11 3.29 -1.90
N ASP A 386 -23.11 2.69 -3.10
CA ASP A 386 -21.97 2.80 -4.00
C ASP A 386 -21.92 4.18 -4.65
N HIS A 387 -20.82 4.87 -4.47
CA HIS A 387 -20.62 6.11 -5.19
C HIS A 387 -20.09 5.80 -6.60
N PRO A 388 -20.73 6.33 -7.66
CA PRO A 388 -20.24 6.11 -9.02
C PRO A 388 -18.79 6.59 -9.12
N LYS A 389 -17.95 5.78 -9.77
CA LYS A 389 -16.59 6.20 -10.07
C LYS A 389 -16.66 7.35 -11.08
N LYS A 390 -15.85 8.39 -10.83
CA LYS A 390 -15.67 9.47 -11.79
C LYS A 390 -15.15 8.90 -13.11
N GLU A 391 -15.67 9.37 -14.24
CA GLU A 391 -15.17 8.99 -15.56
C GLU A 391 -13.70 9.40 -15.68
N ILE A 392 -12.88 8.48 -16.17
CA ILE A 392 -11.44 8.71 -16.33
C ILE A 392 -11.22 9.33 -17.71
N ALA A 393 -10.60 10.51 -17.76
CA ALA A 393 -10.19 11.10 -19.03
C ALA A 393 -9.11 10.24 -19.69
N THR A 394 -9.30 9.88 -20.95
CA THR A 394 -8.30 9.16 -21.74
C THR A 394 -7.22 10.14 -22.25
N PHE A 395 -6.07 9.61 -22.66
CA PHE A 395 -5.01 10.46 -23.22
C PHE A 395 -5.46 11.21 -24.46
N GLU A 396 -6.29 10.58 -25.28
CA GLU A 396 -6.84 11.12 -26.54
C GLU A 396 -7.79 12.31 -26.32
N SER A 397 -8.37 12.44 -25.12
CA SER A 397 -9.23 13.57 -24.75
C SER A 397 -8.45 14.81 -24.29
N LEU A 398 -7.12 14.69 -24.13
CA LEU A 398 -6.25 15.77 -23.66
C LEU A 398 -5.73 16.58 -24.86
N ASN A 399 -5.61 17.89 -24.69
CA ASN A 399 -4.89 18.71 -25.65
C ASN A 399 -3.42 18.86 -25.17
N THR A 400 -2.56 17.95 -25.64
CA THR A 400 -1.18 17.86 -25.19
C THR A 400 -0.30 18.99 -25.70
N TRP A 401 -0.76 19.84 -26.61
CA TRP A 401 -0.06 21.03 -27.10
C TRP A 401 0.35 21.98 -25.98
N TYR A 402 -0.42 22.02 -24.89
CA TYR A 402 -0.18 22.91 -23.75
C TYR A 402 0.86 22.39 -22.77
N TYR A 403 1.40 21.19 -22.98
CA TYR A 403 2.38 20.59 -22.06
C TYR A 403 3.72 20.44 -22.77
N SER A 404 4.77 20.92 -22.11
CA SER A 404 6.15 20.69 -22.53
C SER A 404 6.70 19.39 -21.98
N ASP A 405 7.65 18.80 -22.69
CA ASP A 405 8.43 17.68 -22.17
C ASP A 405 9.19 18.10 -20.91
N ALA A 406 9.13 17.28 -19.89
CA ALA A 406 9.82 17.50 -18.63
C ALA A 406 10.25 16.16 -18.04
N PRO A 407 11.53 15.93 -17.72
CA PRO A 407 11.99 14.67 -17.19
C PRO A 407 11.39 14.41 -15.81
N LYS A 408 11.08 13.12 -15.52
CA LYS A 408 10.65 12.69 -14.20
C LYS A 408 11.79 12.90 -13.19
N THR A 409 11.46 13.45 -12.03
CA THR A 409 12.41 13.61 -10.95
C THR A 409 12.75 12.25 -10.33
N VAL A 410 14.04 11.97 -10.18
CA VAL A 410 14.53 10.73 -9.57
C VAL A 410 14.88 10.99 -8.11
N ARG A 411 14.37 10.15 -7.22
CA ARG A 411 14.72 10.19 -5.79
C ARG A 411 16.17 9.75 -5.59
N PRO A 412 16.97 10.47 -4.79
CA PRO A 412 18.32 10.05 -4.45
C PRO A 412 18.32 8.73 -3.68
N MET A 413 19.34 7.93 -3.86
CA MET A 413 19.57 6.70 -3.12
C MET A 413 20.83 6.82 -2.28
N LEU A 414 20.84 6.13 -1.14
CA LEU A 414 22.02 5.94 -0.31
C LEU A 414 23.14 5.27 -1.14
N ASP A 415 24.40 5.62 -0.86
CA ASP A 415 25.53 5.00 -1.55
C ASP A 415 25.58 3.49 -1.33
N LEU A 416 26.17 2.78 -2.31
CA LEU A 416 26.11 1.31 -2.35
C LEU A 416 26.80 0.65 -1.16
N VAL A 417 27.88 1.22 -0.64
CA VAL A 417 28.62 0.65 0.51
C VAL A 417 27.75 0.66 1.75
N ARG A 418 27.07 1.79 2.01
CA ARG A 418 26.15 1.92 3.14
C ARG A 418 24.90 1.05 2.95
N ARG A 419 24.38 0.94 1.73
CA ARG A 419 23.25 0.05 1.40
C ARG A 419 23.55 -1.42 1.70
N GLN A 420 24.80 -1.84 1.67
CA GLN A 420 25.22 -3.22 1.93
C GLN A 420 25.55 -3.49 3.41
N SER A 421 25.70 -2.45 4.24
CA SER A 421 26.28 -2.58 5.58
C SER A 421 25.50 -1.91 6.69
N THR A 422 24.47 -1.11 6.38
CA THR A 422 23.68 -0.42 7.40
C THR A 422 22.18 -0.58 7.14
N PHE A 423 21.37 -0.38 8.18
CA PHE A 423 19.91 -0.31 8.07
C PHE A 423 19.39 1.11 7.90
N ASP A 424 20.24 2.05 7.49
CA ASP A 424 19.81 3.40 7.14
C ASP A 424 18.84 3.38 5.95
N GLU A 425 17.94 4.35 5.88
CA GLU A 425 16.96 4.46 4.82
C GLU A 425 17.64 4.55 3.45
N VAL A 426 17.34 3.60 2.56
CA VAL A 426 18.01 3.46 1.25
C VAL A 426 17.55 4.53 0.27
N GLN A 427 16.25 4.79 0.19
CA GLN A 427 15.70 5.73 -0.77
C GLN A 427 15.32 7.04 -0.07
N HIS A 428 15.93 8.15 -0.47
CA HIS A 428 15.63 9.46 0.10
C HIS A 428 14.37 10.09 -0.50
N GLY A 429 13.81 11.11 0.17
CA GLY A 429 12.70 11.91 -0.34
C GLY A 429 13.15 12.93 -1.40
N LEU A 430 12.19 13.62 -2.01
CA LEU A 430 12.44 14.78 -2.85
C LEU A 430 12.71 16.01 -1.97
N THR A 431 13.51 16.94 -2.50
CA THR A 431 13.56 18.33 -1.97
C THR A 431 12.24 19.03 -2.28
N GLU A 432 11.94 20.12 -1.60
CA GLU A 432 10.76 20.94 -1.87
C GLU A 432 10.67 21.38 -3.33
N GLU A 433 11.79 21.90 -3.89
CA GLU A 433 11.86 22.32 -5.28
C GLU A 433 11.53 21.19 -6.26
N ASN A 434 12.10 20.01 -6.02
CA ASN A 434 11.86 18.82 -6.84
C ASN A 434 10.44 18.28 -6.70
N ALA A 435 9.85 18.34 -5.50
CA ALA A 435 8.48 17.93 -5.26
C ALA A 435 7.48 18.89 -5.93
N LEU A 436 7.74 20.19 -5.88
CA LEU A 436 6.94 21.21 -6.56
C LEU A 436 7.01 21.04 -8.08
N PHE A 437 8.22 20.84 -8.63
CA PHE A 437 8.41 20.56 -10.05
C PHE A 437 7.63 19.29 -10.48
N GLU A 438 7.76 18.23 -9.71
CA GLU A 438 7.09 16.96 -10.01
C GLU A 438 5.55 17.07 -9.94
N ALA A 439 5.01 17.81 -8.96
CA ALA A 439 3.59 18.09 -8.86
C ALA A 439 3.06 18.83 -10.10
N ARG A 440 3.82 19.82 -10.61
CA ARG A 440 3.50 20.61 -11.80
C ARG A 440 3.55 19.82 -13.10
N ARG A 441 4.10 18.61 -13.11
CA ARG A 441 4.04 17.73 -14.26
C ARG A 441 2.67 17.08 -14.42
N CYS A 442 1.76 17.18 -13.42
CA CYS A 442 0.42 16.65 -13.52
C CYS A 442 -0.40 17.38 -14.59
N MET A 443 -1.01 16.62 -15.50
CA MET A 443 -1.88 17.16 -16.57
C MET A 443 -3.35 17.32 -16.13
N SER A 444 -3.67 17.07 -14.87
CA SER A 444 -5.00 17.22 -14.29
C SER A 444 -6.14 16.52 -15.05
N CYS A 445 -5.87 15.39 -15.70
CA CYS A 445 -6.73 14.67 -16.64
C CYS A 445 -8.21 14.57 -16.21
N GLY A 446 -9.12 15.18 -16.95
CA GLY A 446 -10.55 15.23 -16.67
C GLY A 446 -10.96 16.18 -15.54
N ASN A 447 -10.03 16.90 -14.90
CA ASN A 447 -10.34 17.90 -13.89
C ASN A 447 -9.95 19.30 -14.38
N CYS A 448 -10.86 20.26 -14.21
CA CYS A 448 -10.58 21.64 -14.57
C CYS A 448 -9.44 22.20 -13.73
N LEU A 449 -8.39 22.73 -14.40
CA LEU A 449 -7.24 23.40 -13.79
C LEU A 449 -7.34 24.94 -13.83
N GLN A 450 -8.52 25.46 -14.15
CA GLN A 450 -8.85 26.90 -14.17
C GLN A 450 -7.91 27.77 -15.06
N CYS A 451 -7.47 27.23 -16.20
CA CYS A 451 -6.53 27.89 -17.12
C CYS A 451 -7.15 28.99 -17.98
N ASP A 452 -8.47 29.22 -17.92
CA ASP A 452 -9.22 30.21 -18.71
C ASP A 452 -9.31 29.96 -20.22
N ASN A 453 -8.68 28.91 -20.77
CA ASN A 453 -8.72 28.68 -22.23
C ASN A 453 -10.15 28.63 -22.77
N CYS A 454 -11.05 27.85 -22.16
CA CYS A 454 -12.45 27.75 -22.61
C CYS A 454 -13.18 29.10 -22.57
N TYR A 455 -12.88 29.95 -21.60
CA TYR A 455 -13.44 31.29 -21.49
C TYR A 455 -12.89 32.21 -22.59
N GLY A 456 -11.57 32.19 -22.80
CA GLY A 456 -10.91 33.07 -23.78
C GLY A 456 -11.19 32.72 -25.25
N VAL A 457 -11.40 31.43 -25.58
CA VAL A 457 -11.61 30.98 -26.98
C VAL A 457 -13.07 30.95 -27.39
N CYS A 458 -14.04 31.16 -26.48
CA CYS A 458 -15.43 31.07 -26.79
C CYS A 458 -15.86 32.25 -27.70
N PRO A 459 -16.26 32.00 -28.98
CA PRO A 459 -16.58 33.10 -29.94
C PRO A 459 -17.87 33.82 -29.55
N ASP A 460 -18.75 33.18 -28.79
CA ASP A 460 -20.07 33.72 -28.42
C ASP A 460 -20.16 34.17 -26.97
N ASN A 461 -18.99 34.19 -26.23
CA ASN A 461 -18.94 34.51 -24.82
C ASN A 461 -19.88 33.69 -23.93
N ALA A 462 -20.19 32.45 -24.36
CA ALA A 462 -21.13 31.57 -23.68
C ALA A 462 -20.53 30.89 -22.42
N VAL A 463 -19.21 30.97 -22.21
CA VAL A 463 -18.55 30.45 -21.00
C VAL A 463 -18.48 31.55 -19.95
N ILE A 464 -19.02 31.28 -18.77
CA ILE A 464 -19.11 32.26 -17.67
C ILE A 464 -18.27 31.79 -16.48
N LYS A 465 -17.44 32.66 -15.92
CA LYS A 465 -16.70 32.42 -14.67
C LYS A 465 -17.64 32.62 -13.48
N THR A 466 -17.73 31.62 -12.61
CA THR A 466 -18.64 31.70 -11.46
C THR A 466 -18.00 32.33 -10.21
N GLY A 467 -16.69 32.27 -10.09
CA GLY A 467 -15.97 32.61 -8.86
C GLY A 467 -16.06 31.55 -7.77
N ASP A 468 -16.69 30.38 -8.04
CA ASP A 468 -16.75 29.24 -7.12
C ASP A 468 -15.71 28.19 -7.54
N ASP A 469 -14.74 27.89 -6.68
CA ASP A 469 -13.71 26.87 -6.92
C ASP A 469 -14.27 25.47 -7.23
N LYS A 470 -15.48 25.17 -6.81
CA LYS A 470 -16.11 23.86 -7.06
C LYS A 470 -16.72 23.75 -8.46
N VAL A 471 -17.18 24.88 -9.00
CA VAL A 471 -17.80 24.97 -10.32
C VAL A 471 -17.26 26.23 -11.00
N PRO A 472 -15.98 26.28 -11.40
CA PRO A 472 -15.33 27.53 -11.82
C PRO A 472 -15.92 28.12 -13.10
N TYR A 473 -16.50 27.29 -13.95
CA TYR A 473 -17.13 27.72 -15.19
C TYR A 473 -18.50 27.07 -15.39
N ILE A 474 -19.45 27.83 -15.96
CA ILE A 474 -20.74 27.35 -16.45
C ILE A 474 -20.91 27.76 -17.91
N PHE A 475 -21.74 27.01 -18.63
CA PHE A 475 -22.08 27.30 -20.01
C PHE A 475 -23.47 27.91 -20.09
N ASN A 476 -23.59 29.07 -20.75
CA ASN A 476 -24.88 29.66 -21.05
C ASN A 476 -25.37 29.06 -22.37
N TYR A 477 -26.31 28.16 -22.28
CA TYR A 477 -26.86 27.44 -23.47
C TYR A 477 -27.73 28.29 -24.38
N ASP A 478 -28.17 29.48 -23.93
CA ASP A 478 -28.90 30.44 -24.80
C ASP A 478 -27.96 31.06 -25.86
N TYR A 479 -26.65 31.10 -25.57
CA TYR A 479 -25.65 31.66 -26.46
C TYR A 479 -24.71 30.57 -27.05
N CYS A 480 -24.63 29.42 -26.41
CA CYS A 480 -23.74 28.34 -26.86
C CYS A 480 -24.30 27.66 -28.14
N LYS A 481 -23.56 27.76 -29.24
CA LYS A 481 -23.91 27.11 -30.50
C LYS A 481 -23.31 25.70 -30.69
N GLY A 482 -22.70 25.12 -29.68
CA GLY A 482 -22.13 23.77 -29.73
C GLY A 482 -20.90 23.62 -30.65
N CYS A 483 -20.14 24.68 -30.89
CA CYS A 483 -19.01 24.65 -31.84
C CYS A 483 -17.81 23.78 -31.42
N GLY A 484 -17.71 23.37 -30.15
CA GLY A 484 -16.69 22.47 -29.66
C GLY A 484 -15.30 23.09 -29.44
N VAL A 485 -15.07 24.38 -29.77
CA VAL A 485 -13.74 25.01 -29.62
C VAL A 485 -13.24 24.95 -28.16
N CYS A 486 -14.12 25.21 -27.19
CA CYS A 486 -13.75 25.12 -25.76
C CYS A 486 -13.31 23.71 -25.34
N SER A 487 -13.91 22.66 -25.92
CA SER A 487 -13.54 21.28 -25.66
C SER A 487 -12.19 20.95 -26.30
N SER A 488 -11.95 21.38 -27.56
CA SER A 488 -10.69 21.14 -28.27
C SER A 488 -9.50 21.86 -27.62
N GLU A 489 -9.74 23.05 -27.07
CA GLU A 489 -8.70 23.87 -26.42
C GLU A 489 -8.55 23.58 -24.92
N CYS A 490 -9.30 22.62 -24.38
CA CYS A 490 -9.17 22.23 -22.98
C CYS A 490 -7.94 21.35 -22.78
N PRO A 491 -6.89 21.81 -22.05
CA PRO A 491 -5.65 21.03 -21.89
C PRO A 491 -5.90 19.68 -21.20
N CYS A 492 -6.74 19.68 -20.17
CA CYS A 492 -6.96 18.53 -19.31
C CYS A 492 -8.19 17.67 -19.71
N GLY A 493 -8.86 17.98 -20.84
CA GLY A 493 -10.03 17.21 -21.28
C GLY A 493 -11.21 17.24 -20.31
N ALA A 494 -11.39 18.34 -19.58
CA ALA A 494 -12.48 18.49 -18.60
C ALA A 494 -13.84 18.83 -19.23
N ILE A 495 -13.87 19.13 -20.51
CA ILE A 495 -15.09 19.49 -21.27
C ILE A 495 -15.41 18.39 -22.25
N LYS A 496 -16.60 17.82 -22.12
CA LYS A 496 -17.13 16.77 -23.01
C LYS A 496 -18.26 17.33 -23.85
N MET A 497 -18.23 17.02 -25.13
CA MET A 497 -19.35 17.34 -26.04
C MET A 497 -20.33 16.17 -26.06
N GLU A 498 -21.60 16.46 -25.87
CA GLU A 498 -22.68 15.48 -25.96
C GLU A 498 -23.71 15.98 -26.99
N ALA A 499 -24.26 15.05 -27.81
CA ALA A 499 -25.32 15.40 -28.74
C ALA A 499 -26.59 15.80 -27.97
N GLU A 500 -27.26 16.87 -28.42
CA GLU A 500 -28.55 17.21 -27.84
C GLU A 500 -29.56 16.09 -28.16
N SER A 501 -30.30 15.68 -27.14
CA SER A 501 -31.48 14.83 -27.35
C SER A 501 -32.59 15.70 -27.90
N ILE A 502 -32.88 15.56 -29.19
CA ILE A 502 -34.03 16.19 -29.90
C ILE A 502 -35.32 15.51 -29.44
#